data_ee1b9bc064ee96c6415138563cf0a9a3
#
_entry.id   ee1b9bc064ee96c6415138563cf0a9a3
#
_cell.length_a   1.000
_cell.length_b   1.000
_cell.length_c   1.000
_cell.angle_alpha   90.00
_cell.angle_beta   90.00
_cell.angle_gamma   90.00
#
_symmetry.space_group_name_H-M   'P 1'
#
loop_
_entity.id
_entity.type
_entity.pdbx_description
1 polymer ?
#
loop_
_entity_poly.entity_id
_entity_poly.type
_entity_poly.pdbx_seq_one_letter_code
_entity_poly.pdbx_strand_id
1 'polypeptide(L)'
;MQIRDLRNQMQTLGALPRHADRVLRLWSQGLPQDHGRRRIESFLPARLVQALPCLQAQWAEIAQIDSQHPGEDGSARLLVRLADGQTCESVLLAPGRIPGLCVSTQIGCAVGCRFCMTGRDGLLRQL
;
A
#
# COMPACT_ATOMS: atom_id res chain seq x y z
N MET A 1 -8.75 3.09 4.46
CA MET A 1 -7.87 4.15 5.06
C MET A 1 -7.18 4.88 3.93
N GLN A 2 -7.21 6.21 3.89
CA GLN A 2 -6.58 7.02 2.85
C GLN A 2 -5.23 7.58 3.33
N ILE A 3 -4.34 7.96 2.42
CA ILE A 3 -3.05 8.59 2.77
C ILE A 3 -3.23 9.82 3.65
N ARG A 4 -4.31 10.57 3.45
CA ARG A 4 -4.67 11.71 4.30
C ARG A 4 -4.86 11.30 5.76
N ASP A 5 -5.47 10.15 6.01
CA ASP A 5 -5.71 9.66 7.37
C ASP A 5 -4.39 9.29 8.05
N LEU A 6 -3.46 8.66 7.31
CA LEU A 6 -2.11 8.37 7.81
C LEU A 6 -1.35 9.65 8.17
N ARG A 7 -1.46 10.70 7.34
CA ARG A 7 -0.86 12.01 7.61
C ARG A 7 -1.46 12.64 8.87
N ASN A 8 -2.78 12.61 9.00
CA ASN A 8 -3.47 13.15 10.17
C ASN A 8 -3.04 12.43 11.46
N GLN A 9 -2.96 11.10 11.44
CA GLN A 9 -2.45 10.33 12.59
C GLN A 9 -1.04 10.77 13.01
N MET A 10 -0.13 10.95 12.07
CA MET A 10 1.22 11.43 12.37
C MET A 10 1.22 12.88 12.86
N GLN A 11 0.36 13.72 12.33
CA GLN A 11 0.24 15.13 12.74
C GLN A 11 -0.22 15.26 14.20
N THR A 12 -1.13 14.42 14.67
CA THR A 12 -1.54 14.40 16.10
C THR A 12 -0.40 14.03 17.04
N LEU A 13 0.64 13.37 16.52
CA LEU A 13 1.87 13.02 17.23
C LEU A 13 2.98 14.08 17.09
N GLY A 14 2.64 15.26 16.55
CA GLY A 14 3.55 16.38 16.38
C GLY A 14 4.36 16.36 15.07
N ALA A 15 4.01 15.50 14.11
CA ALA A 15 4.68 15.48 12.82
C ALA A 15 4.36 16.73 11.99
N LEU A 16 5.38 17.34 11.40
CA LEU A 16 5.23 18.29 10.32
C LEU A 16 5.04 17.55 8.98
N PRO A 17 4.52 18.21 7.93
CA PRO A 17 4.32 17.58 6.62
C PRO A 17 5.56 16.85 6.09
N ARG A 18 6.74 17.46 6.18
CA ARG A 18 8.02 16.85 5.78
C ARG A 18 8.35 15.54 6.53
N HIS A 19 7.94 15.43 7.81
CA HIS A 19 8.13 14.21 8.59
C HIS A 19 7.21 13.10 8.06
N ALA A 20 5.95 13.41 7.82
CA ALA A 20 4.99 12.48 7.26
C ALA A 20 5.40 12.01 5.86
N ASP A 21 5.86 12.92 4.99
CA ASP A 21 6.34 12.60 3.64
C ASP A 21 7.52 11.61 3.68
N ARG A 22 8.48 11.83 4.58
CA ARG A 22 9.60 10.91 4.76
C ARG A 22 9.15 9.54 5.25
N VAL A 23 8.33 9.50 6.29
CA VAL A 23 7.84 8.24 6.87
C VAL A 23 7.06 7.43 5.84
N LEU A 24 6.12 8.06 5.13
CA LEU A 24 5.32 7.40 4.11
C LEU A 24 6.16 6.94 2.92
N ARG A 25 7.14 7.73 2.48
CA ARG A 25 8.04 7.35 1.40
C ARG A 25 8.86 6.10 1.75
N LEU A 26 9.46 6.05 2.94
CA LEU A 26 10.23 4.89 3.36
C LEU A 26 9.34 3.65 3.53
N TRP A 27 8.16 3.85 4.12
CA TRP A 27 7.18 2.78 4.26
C TRP A 27 6.73 2.21 2.92
N SER A 28 6.39 3.06 1.94
CA SER A 28 5.97 2.62 0.60
C SER A 28 7.08 1.92 -0.18
N GLN A 29 8.34 2.16 0.17
CA GLN A 29 9.50 1.49 -0.41
C GLN A 29 9.92 0.21 0.34
N GLY A 30 9.22 -0.15 1.41
CA GLY A 30 9.59 -1.27 2.27
C GLY A 30 10.91 -1.04 3.03
N LEU A 31 11.33 0.22 3.17
CA LEU A 31 12.59 0.57 3.82
C LEU A 31 12.36 0.86 5.32
N PRO A 32 13.33 0.51 6.18
CA PRO A 32 13.26 0.83 7.58
C PRO A 32 13.31 2.35 7.80
N GLN A 33 12.68 2.84 8.87
CA GLN A 33 12.56 4.27 9.12
C GLN A 33 13.89 4.95 9.49
N ASP A 34 14.86 4.18 9.95
CA ASP A 34 16.24 4.60 10.21
C ASP A 34 17.14 4.51 8.96
N HIS A 35 16.55 4.21 7.79
CA HIS A 35 17.31 4.16 6.54
C HIS A 35 18.05 5.47 6.28
N GLY A 36 19.38 5.38 6.20
CA GLY A 36 20.26 6.52 5.99
C GLY A 36 21.27 6.71 7.13
N ARG A 37 22.02 7.84 7.08
CA ARG A 37 23.10 8.12 8.03
C ARG A 37 22.65 8.80 9.33
N ARG A 38 21.40 9.31 9.37
CA ARG A 38 20.90 10.07 10.52
C ARG A 38 19.99 9.18 11.37
N ARG A 39 20.18 9.25 12.68
CA ARG A 39 19.28 8.60 13.64
C ARG A 39 17.87 9.18 13.52
N ILE A 40 16.87 8.33 13.63
CA ILE A 40 15.44 8.70 13.50
C ILE A 40 15.05 9.78 14.52
N GLU A 41 15.59 9.72 15.75
CA GLU A 41 15.32 10.64 16.83
C GLU A 41 15.87 12.05 16.57
N SER A 42 16.81 12.20 15.64
CA SER A 42 17.40 13.50 15.31
C SER A 42 16.52 14.37 14.40
N PHE A 43 15.47 13.79 13.78
CA PHE A 43 14.64 14.53 12.84
C PHE A 43 13.15 14.27 12.97
N LEU A 44 12.69 13.24 13.68
CA LEU A 44 11.28 13.01 13.96
C LEU A 44 10.94 13.40 15.40
N PRO A 45 9.71 13.88 15.65
CA PRO A 45 9.22 14.12 17.00
C PRO A 45 9.25 12.84 17.86
N ALA A 46 9.66 12.95 19.12
CA ALA A 46 9.79 11.79 20.01
C ALA A 46 8.50 10.96 20.12
N ARG A 47 7.33 11.62 20.20
CA ARG A 47 6.03 10.94 20.23
C ARG A 47 5.78 10.12 18.97
N LEU A 48 6.16 10.63 17.80
CA LEU A 48 6.03 9.90 16.55
C LEU A 48 6.97 8.70 16.53
N VAL A 49 8.24 8.87 16.94
CA VAL A 49 9.21 7.76 17.01
C VAL A 49 8.70 6.62 17.88
N GLN A 50 8.16 6.92 19.06
CA GLN A 50 7.59 5.92 19.96
C GLN A 50 6.36 5.21 19.38
N ALA A 51 5.54 5.93 18.61
CA ALA A 51 4.31 5.37 18.03
C ALA A 51 4.55 4.63 16.69
N LEU A 52 5.69 4.84 16.02
CA LEU A 52 5.94 4.28 14.68
C LEU A 52 5.77 2.76 14.60
N PRO A 53 6.26 1.93 15.54
CA PRO A 53 6.06 0.48 15.45
C PRO A 53 4.58 0.09 15.44
N CYS A 54 3.77 0.73 16.28
CA CYS A 54 2.32 0.49 16.33
C CYS A 54 1.62 0.97 15.05
N LEU A 55 1.97 2.16 14.55
CA LEU A 55 1.43 2.69 13.31
C LEU A 55 1.76 1.78 12.12
N GLN A 56 3.00 1.33 12.00
CA GLN A 56 3.43 0.44 10.92
C GLN A 56 2.72 -0.92 10.97
N ALA A 57 2.49 -1.48 12.17
CA ALA A 57 1.70 -2.67 12.33
C ALA A 57 0.25 -2.47 11.84
N GLN A 58 -0.38 -1.36 12.19
CA GLN A 58 -1.71 -1.01 11.69
C GLN A 58 -1.73 -0.81 10.15
N TRP A 59 -0.69 -0.19 9.60
CA TRP A 59 -0.60 0.04 8.15
C TRP A 59 -0.35 -1.25 7.36
N ALA A 60 0.31 -2.23 7.95
CA ALA A 60 0.47 -3.54 7.34
C ALA A 60 -0.87 -4.28 7.13
N GLU A 61 -1.88 -3.94 7.94
CA GLU A 61 -3.23 -4.53 7.81
C GLU A 61 -4.10 -3.85 6.73
N ILE A 62 -3.65 -2.72 6.14
CA ILE A 62 -4.43 -1.99 5.12
C ILE A 62 -4.65 -2.86 3.87
N ALA A 63 -3.60 -3.59 3.48
CA ALA A 63 -3.63 -4.49 2.34
C ALA A 63 -2.61 -5.61 2.54
N GLN A 64 -3.01 -6.83 2.26
CA GLN A 64 -2.18 -8.03 2.40
C GLN A 64 -2.29 -8.88 1.14
N ILE A 65 -1.19 -9.48 0.71
CA ILE A 65 -1.23 -10.49 -0.37
C ILE A 65 -1.82 -11.77 0.21
N ASP A 66 -3.00 -12.12 -0.26
CA ASP A 66 -3.72 -13.33 0.15
C ASP A 66 -3.24 -14.56 -0.61
N SER A 67 -3.02 -14.41 -1.91
CA SER A 67 -2.45 -15.46 -2.75
C SER A 67 -1.68 -14.90 -3.94
N GLN A 68 -0.75 -15.72 -4.47
CA GLN A 68 0.04 -15.40 -5.65
C GLN A 68 -0.08 -16.55 -6.65
N HIS A 69 -0.36 -16.20 -7.90
CA HIS A 69 -0.53 -17.12 -9.00
C HIS A 69 0.49 -16.80 -10.11
N PRO A 70 1.62 -17.54 -10.18
CA PRO A 70 2.65 -17.31 -11.18
C PRO A 70 2.15 -17.67 -12.58
N GLY A 71 2.53 -16.86 -13.56
CA GLY A 71 2.36 -17.14 -15.00
C GLY A 71 3.60 -17.82 -15.58
N GLU A 72 3.44 -18.48 -16.72
CA GLU A 72 4.55 -19.16 -17.41
C GLU A 72 5.60 -18.20 -17.96
N ASP A 73 5.23 -16.94 -18.20
CA ASP A 73 6.09 -15.86 -18.69
C ASP A 73 6.89 -15.17 -17.56
N GLY A 74 6.78 -15.65 -16.33
CA GLY A 74 7.39 -15.03 -15.15
C GLY A 74 6.61 -13.85 -14.57
N SER A 75 5.42 -13.55 -15.11
CA SER A 75 4.46 -12.67 -14.45
C SER A 75 3.83 -13.34 -13.23
N ALA A 76 3.14 -12.58 -12.39
CA ALA A 76 2.35 -13.15 -11.30
C ALA A 76 1.11 -12.32 -11.03
N ARG A 77 -0.04 -12.96 -10.93
CA ARG A 77 -1.27 -12.35 -10.44
C ARG A 77 -1.29 -12.45 -8.92
N LEU A 78 -1.53 -11.33 -8.27
CA LEU A 78 -1.60 -11.21 -6.82
C LEU A 78 -3.05 -10.94 -6.44
N LEU A 79 -3.61 -11.75 -5.56
CA LEU A 79 -4.88 -11.45 -4.90
C LEU A 79 -4.55 -10.66 -3.63
N VAL A 80 -5.03 -9.44 -3.56
CA VAL A 80 -4.78 -8.52 -2.45
C VAL A 80 -6.06 -8.38 -1.64
N ARG A 81 -5.99 -8.75 -0.37
CA ARG A 81 -7.08 -8.59 0.60
C ARG A 81 -6.90 -7.26 1.34
N LEU A 82 -7.95 -6.49 1.42
CA LEU A 82 -8.00 -5.21 2.09
C LEU A 82 -8.52 -5.34 3.52
N ALA A 83 -8.29 -4.33 4.36
CA ALA A 83 -8.70 -4.31 5.77
C ALA A 83 -10.21 -4.51 5.99
N ASP A 84 -11.04 -4.20 4.98
CA ASP A 84 -12.51 -4.42 5.02
C ASP A 84 -12.93 -5.82 4.53
N GLY A 85 -11.97 -6.71 4.27
CA GLY A 85 -12.20 -8.07 3.80
C GLY A 85 -12.46 -8.18 2.30
N GLN A 86 -12.58 -7.08 1.57
CA GLN A 86 -12.72 -7.10 0.12
C GLN A 86 -11.38 -7.41 -0.54
N THR A 87 -11.44 -7.94 -1.75
CA THR A 87 -10.24 -8.31 -2.51
C THR A 87 -10.16 -7.54 -3.82
N CYS A 88 -8.95 -7.25 -4.25
CA CYS A 88 -8.65 -6.76 -5.58
C CYS A 88 -7.43 -7.49 -6.17
N GLU A 89 -7.27 -7.40 -7.46
CA GLU A 89 -6.14 -8.02 -8.16
C GLU A 89 -5.06 -7.00 -8.48
N SER A 90 -3.83 -7.44 -8.41
CA SER A 90 -2.66 -6.75 -8.95
C SER A 90 -1.85 -7.73 -9.78
N VAL A 91 -1.12 -7.26 -10.77
CA VAL A 91 -0.30 -8.12 -11.62
C VAL A 91 1.13 -7.64 -11.61
N LEU A 92 2.01 -8.49 -11.09
CA LEU A 92 3.44 -8.32 -11.29
C LEU A 92 3.75 -8.71 -12.74
N LEU A 93 4.23 -7.77 -13.53
CA LEU A 93 4.52 -7.99 -14.94
C LEU A 93 5.74 -8.91 -15.10
N ALA A 94 5.79 -9.61 -16.22
CA ALA A 94 6.92 -10.46 -16.56
C ALA A 94 8.25 -9.70 -16.44
N PRO A 95 9.34 -10.37 -16.02
CA PRO A 95 10.64 -9.75 -15.90
C PRO A 95 11.09 -9.10 -17.22
N GLY A 96 11.45 -7.83 -17.14
CA GLY A 96 11.91 -7.05 -18.29
C GLY A 96 13.02 -6.09 -17.84
N ARG A 97 13.41 -5.19 -18.74
CA ARG A 97 14.43 -4.17 -18.44
C ARG A 97 14.04 -3.29 -17.26
N ILE A 98 12.75 -3.06 -17.07
CA ILE A 98 12.17 -2.29 -15.97
C ILE A 98 11.09 -3.16 -15.33
N PRO A 99 11.16 -3.42 -14.02
CA PRO A 99 10.09 -4.13 -13.33
C PRO A 99 8.80 -3.32 -13.35
N GLY A 100 7.68 -3.98 -13.56
CA GLY A 100 6.36 -3.35 -13.64
C GLY A 100 5.34 -4.03 -12.75
N LEU A 101 4.41 -3.23 -12.22
CA LEU A 101 3.29 -3.70 -11.43
C LEU A 101 2.02 -2.98 -11.92
N CYS A 102 1.03 -3.76 -12.32
CA CYS A 102 -0.32 -3.26 -12.58
C CYS A 102 -1.14 -3.39 -11.30
N VAL A 103 -1.70 -2.28 -10.82
CA VAL A 103 -2.49 -2.26 -9.59
C VAL A 103 -3.94 -1.88 -9.89
N SER A 104 -4.88 -2.54 -9.21
CA SER A 104 -6.28 -2.11 -9.23
C SER A 104 -6.46 -0.86 -8.37
N THR A 105 -7.21 0.10 -8.89
CA THR A 105 -7.62 1.32 -8.16
C THR A 105 -9.09 1.28 -7.73
N GLN A 106 -9.76 0.16 -8.02
CA GLN A 106 -11.19 -0.04 -7.78
C GLN A 106 -11.44 -1.48 -7.34
N ILE A 107 -12.53 -1.68 -6.62
CA ILE A 107 -13.12 -3.00 -6.41
C ILE A 107 -14.33 -3.11 -7.32
N GLY A 108 -14.32 -4.14 -8.19
CA GLY A 108 -15.26 -4.25 -9.29
C GLY A 108 -14.93 -3.29 -10.43
N CYS A 109 -15.81 -3.23 -11.42
CA CYS A 109 -15.63 -2.37 -12.61
C CYS A 109 -16.97 -1.96 -13.17
N ALA A 110 -17.15 -0.65 -13.44
CA ALA A 110 -18.38 -0.10 -14.02
C ALA A 110 -18.57 -0.44 -15.49
N VAL A 111 -17.53 -0.87 -16.21
CA VAL A 111 -17.59 -1.11 -17.66
C VAL A 111 -18.41 -2.37 -17.99
N GLY A 112 -18.37 -3.40 -17.12
CA GLY A 112 -19.18 -4.59 -17.26
C GLY A 112 -18.92 -5.39 -18.54
N CYS A 113 -17.68 -5.51 -18.99
CA CYS A 113 -17.33 -6.31 -20.16
C CYS A 113 -17.77 -7.76 -19.99
N ARG A 114 -18.44 -8.34 -21.00
CA ARG A 114 -19.02 -9.69 -20.94
C ARG A 114 -18.00 -10.81 -20.66
N PHE A 115 -16.75 -10.59 -21.01
CA PHE A 115 -15.65 -11.56 -20.84
C PHE A 115 -14.79 -11.32 -19.59
N CYS A 116 -15.11 -10.28 -18.78
CA CYS A 116 -14.28 -9.87 -17.66
C CYS A 116 -15.00 -10.13 -16.33
N MET A 117 -14.39 -10.97 -15.49
CA MET A 117 -14.95 -11.31 -14.18
C MET A 117 -14.97 -10.13 -13.21
N THR A 118 -14.02 -9.19 -13.35
CA THR A 118 -13.94 -8.00 -12.48
C THR A 118 -15.17 -7.11 -12.57
N GLY A 119 -15.82 -7.06 -13.75
CA GLY A 119 -17.02 -6.26 -13.96
C GLY A 119 -18.35 -6.96 -13.68
N ARG A 120 -18.32 -8.22 -13.25
CA ARG A 120 -19.54 -9.04 -13.10
C ARG A 120 -20.53 -8.45 -12.10
N ASP A 121 -20.04 -7.95 -10.98
CA ASP A 121 -20.87 -7.40 -9.90
C ASP A 121 -20.90 -5.85 -9.92
N GLY A 122 -20.43 -5.25 -11.02
CA GLY A 122 -20.34 -3.80 -11.19
C GLY A 122 -19.22 -3.18 -10.37
N LEU A 123 -19.24 -1.85 -10.25
CA LEU A 123 -18.29 -1.09 -9.44
C LEU A 123 -18.79 -1.02 -8.00
N LEU A 124 -18.04 -1.59 -7.07
CA LEU A 124 -18.38 -1.56 -5.65
C LEU A 124 -17.84 -0.28 -4.99
N ARG A 125 -16.54 0.03 -5.20
CA ARG A 125 -15.94 1.28 -4.69
C ARG A 125 -14.59 1.61 -5.33
N GLN A 126 -14.14 2.83 -5.12
CA GLN A 126 -12.75 3.28 -5.35
C GLN A 126 -11.85 2.86 -4.18
N LEU A 127 -10.55 2.62 -4.41
CA LEU A 127 -9.56 2.34 -3.38
C LEU A 127 -8.95 3.61 -2.81
#